data_234e7abaf582dbab7062ec91cdeef172
#
_entry.id   234e7abaf582dbab7062ec91cdeef172
#
_cell.length_a   1.000
_cell.length_b   1.000
_cell.length_c   1.000
_cell.angle_alpha   90.00
_cell.angle_beta   90.00
_cell.angle_gamma   90.00
#
_symmetry.space_group_name_H-M   'P 1'
#
loop_
_entity.id
_entity.type
_entity.pdbx_description
1 polymer ?
#
loop_
_entity_poly.entity_id
_entity_poly.type
_entity_poly.pdbx_seq_one_letter_code
_entity_poly.pdbx_strand_id
1 'polypeptide(L)'
;FTNHTEEVEKFVSLVKKAILLSDISIDNVHAIENELGGGWIAEETVAIAIYCTLSYFDNFERAMIAAVNHAGDSDSTGAVTGNLLGAAIGYNAIPQFYKNDLELHDVILHVADDLYLGKTTLQ
;
A
#
# COMPACT_ATOMS: atom_id res chain seq x y z
N PHE A 1 -16.46 -3.15 25.49
CA PHE A 1 -16.38 -4.05 24.33
C PHE A 1 -16.83 -3.31 23.09
N THR A 2 -15.87 -2.92 22.26
CA THR A 2 -16.15 -2.44 20.93
C THR A 2 -16.88 -3.54 20.15
N ASN A 3 -17.96 -3.17 19.48
CA ASN A 3 -18.73 -4.10 18.68
C ASN A 3 -17.91 -4.45 17.42
N HIS A 4 -17.22 -5.57 17.43
CA HIS A 4 -16.41 -6.07 16.30
C HIS A 4 -17.16 -6.02 14.96
N THR A 5 -18.47 -6.22 14.97
CA THR A 5 -19.30 -6.17 13.76
C THR A 5 -19.32 -4.76 13.16
N GLU A 6 -19.48 -3.73 13.98
CA GLU A 6 -19.52 -2.34 13.53
C GLU A 6 -18.16 -1.89 12.96
N GLU A 7 -17.06 -2.26 13.61
CA GLU A 7 -15.71 -1.96 13.14
C GLU A 7 -15.41 -2.64 11.80
N VAL A 8 -15.78 -3.91 11.67
CA VAL A 8 -15.63 -4.66 10.40
C VAL A 8 -16.47 -4.03 9.29
N GLU A 9 -17.71 -3.64 9.57
CA GLU A 9 -18.58 -2.97 8.59
C GLU A 9 -18.01 -1.63 8.14
N LYS A 10 -17.47 -0.83 9.05
CA LYS A 10 -16.77 0.42 8.72
C LYS A 10 -15.56 0.18 7.83
N PHE A 11 -14.73 -0.81 8.16
CA PHE A 11 -13.57 -1.17 7.36
C PHE A 11 -13.97 -1.62 5.95
N VAL A 12 -14.92 -2.53 5.84
CA VAL A 12 -15.44 -3.00 4.54
C VAL A 12 -16.01 -1.85 3.72
N SER A 13 -16.75 -0.94 4.34
CA SER A 13 -17.29 0.25 3.69
C SER A 13 -16.19 1.15 3.14
N LEU A 14 -15.11 1.36 3.92
CA LEU A 14 -13.97 2.17 3.50
C LEU A 14 -13.21 1.55 2.32
N VAL A 15 -13.01 0.23 2.34
CA VAL A 15 -12.40 -0.51 1.21
C VAL A 15 -13.25 -0.42 -0.05
N LYS A 16 -14.56 -0.59 0.07
CA LYS A 16 -15.49 -0.41 -1.07
C LYS A 16 -15.42 1.00 -1.64
N LYS A 17 -15.33 2.01 -0.78
CA LYS A 17 -15.17 3.41 -1.19
C LYS A 17 -13.85 3.61 -1.94
N ALA A 18 -12.75 3.05 -1.46
CA ALA A 18 -11.45 3.11 -2.13
C ALA A 18 -11.50 2.51 -3.55
N ILE A 19 -12.15 1.36 -3.71
CA ILE A 19 -12.35 0.72 -5.01
C ILE A 19 -13.15 1.61 -5.95
N LEU A 20 -14.27 2.17 -5.49
CA LEU A 20 -15.09 3.08 -6.30
C LEU A 20 -14.34 4.34 -6.71
N LEU A 21 -13.57 4.95 -5.80
CA LEU A 21 -12.77 6.13 -6.11
C LEU A 21 -11.68 5.86 -7.13
N SER A 22 -11.13 4.64 -7.17
CA SER A 22 -10.11 4.26 -8.16
C SER A 22 -10.63 4.20 -9.59
N ASP A 23 -11.94 4.07 -9.78
CA ASP A 23 -12.60 3.98 -11.10
C ASP A 23 -13.07 5.34 -11.64
N ILE A 24 -12.93 6.40 -10.87
CA ILE A 24 -13.37 7.75 -11.27
C ILE A 24 -12.19 8.70 -11.42
N SER A 25 -12.38 9.76 -12.21
CA SER A 25 -11.41 10.84 -12.34
C SER A 25 -11.54 11.79 -11.15
N ILE A 26 -10.67 11.65 -10.17
CA ILE A 26 -10.62 12.46 -8.95
C ILE A 26 -9.16 12.81 -8.65
N ASP A 27 -8.93 13.99 -8.06
CA ASP A 27 -7.63 14.36 -7.55
C ASP A 27 -7.20 13.44 -6.40
N ASN A 28 -5.96 12.92 -6.45
CA ASN A 28 -5.48 11.95 -5.47
C ASN A 28 -5.47 12.50 -4.04
N VAL A 29 -5.04 13.74 -3.86
CA VAL A 29 -5.00 14.37 -2.54
C VAL A 29 -6.42 14.48 -1.97
N HIS A 30 -7.37 14.92 -2.80
CA HIS A 30 -8.78 14.99 -2.41
C HIS A 30 -9.35 13.61 -2.05
N ALA A 31 -9.11 12.60 -2.88
CA ALA A 31 -9.57 11.24 -2.62
C ALA A 31 -9.02 10.69 -1.30
N ILE A 32 -7.75 10.92 -1.03
CA ILE A 32 -7.09 10.45 0.19
C ILE A 32 -7.58 11.25 1.40
N GLU A 33 -7.35 12.55 1.42
CA GLU A 33 -7.54 13.36 2.62
C GLU A 33 -9.01 13.60 2.99
N ASN A 34 -9.89 13.74 2.00
CA ASN A 34 -11.29 14.07 2.26
C ASN A 34 -12.23 12.86 2.22
N GLU A 35 -11.85 11.80 1.50
CA GLU A 35 -12.73 10.66 1.30
C GLU A 35 -12.28 9.39 2.05
N LEU A 36 -10.97 9.14 2.14
CA LEU A 36 -10.43 7.92 2.76
C LEU A 36 -9.82 8.14 4.14
N GLY A 37 -9.47 9.37 4.47
CA GLY A 37 -8.79 9.72 5.72
C GLY A 37 -7.29 9.97 5.52
N GLY A 38 -6.57 10.19 6.59
CA GLY A 38 -5.15 10.55 6.54
C GLY A 38 -4.18 9.37 6.66
N GLY A 39 -4.66 8.15 6.77
CA GLY A 39 -3.81 6.98 7.01
C GLY A 39 -3.31 6.86 8.45
N TRP A 40 -3.92 7.57 9.39
CA TRP A 40 -3.53 7.57 10.80
C TRP A 40 -3.96 6.33 11.57
N ILE A 41 -4.90 5.58 11.03
CA ILE A 41 -5.35 4.29 11.54
C ILE A 41 -5.19 3.22 10.46
N ALA A 42 -5.08 1.97 10.87
CA ALA A 42 -4.78 0.84 9.96
C ALA A 42 -5.80 0.72 8.81
N GLU A 43 -7.07 0.94 9.08
CA GLU A 43 -8.15 0.85 8.11
C GLU A 43 -8.01 1.90 7.01
N GLU A 44 -7.66 3.13 7.37
CA GLU A 44 -7.40 4.22 6.42
C GLU A 44 -6.15 3.91 5.57
N THR A 45 -5.08 3.45 6.21
CA THR A 45 -3.83 3.08 5.52
C THR A 45 -4.08 2.02 4.45
N VAL A 46 -4.81 0.96 4.79
CA VAL A 46 -5.14 -0.13 3.85
C VAL A 46 -6.04 0.39 2.73
N ALA A 47 -7.05 1.18 3.04
CA ALA A 47 -7.95 1.74 2.03
C ALA A 47 -7.21 2.67 1.04
N ILE A 48 -6.34 3.53 1.53
CA ILE A 48 -5.51 4.42 0.70
C ILE A 48 -4.58 3.59 -0.19
N ALA A 49 -3.92 2.57 0.36
CA ALA A 49 -3.05 1.69 -0.40
C ALA A 49 -3.80 0.94 -1.52
N ILE A 50 -5.01 0.46 -1.26
CA ILE A 50 -5.88 -0.16 -2.27
C ILE A 50 -6.23 0.86 -3.34
N TYR A 51 -6.65 2.07 -2.96
CA TYR A 51 -6.96 3.15 -3.90
C TYR A 51 -5.78 3.47 -4.82
N CYS A 52 -4.58 3.69 -4.27
CA CYS A 52 -3.38 4.02 -5.04
C CYS A 52 -2.97 2.87 -5.96
N THR A 53 -3.02 1.64 -5.46
CA THR A 53 -2.68 0.42 -6.23
C THR A 53 -3.61 0.25 -7.42
N LEU A 54 -4.91 0.35 -7.23
CA LEU A 54 -5.90 0.17 -8.30
C LEU A 54 -5.90 1.32 -9.30
N SER A 55 -5.74 2.57 -8.82
CA SER A 55 -5.70 3.75 -9.69
C SER A 55 -4.52 3.74 -10.66
N TYR A 56 -3.40 3.13 -10.27
CA TYR A 56 -2.15 3.14 -11.03
C TYR A 56 -1.49 1.76 -11.11
N PHE A 57 -2.30 0.71 -11.27
CA PHE A 57 -1.81 -0.67 -11.26
C PHE A 57 -0.73 -0.97 -12.29
N ASP A 58 -0.77 -0.31 -13.42
CA ASP A 58 0.19 -0.42 -14.53
C ASP A 58 1.36 0.58 -14.45
N ASN A 59 1.40 1.40 -13.41
CA ASN A 59 2.44 2.41 -13.23
C ASN A 59 2.88 2.52 -11.77
N PHE A 60 3.87 1.72 -11.40
CA PHE A 60 4.40 1.63 -10.04
C PHE A 60 4.79 2.99 -9.46
N GLU A 61 5.50 3.82 -10.24
CA GLU A 61 5.97 5.13 -9.80
C GLU A 61 4.80 6.06 -9.47
N ARG A 62 3.79 6.13 -10.33
CA ARG A 62 2.60 6.96 -10.07
C ARG A 62 1.81 6.50 -8.86
N ALA A 63 1.69 5.20 -8.66
CA ALA A 63 1.04 4.66 -7.48
C ALA A 63 1.79 5.06 -6.19
N MET A 64 3.11 4.97 -6.20
CA MET A 64 3.93 5.37 -5.06
C MET A 64 3.88 6.87 -4.82
N ILE A 65 3.93 7.69 -5.87
CA ILE A 65 3.79 9.15 -5.76
C ILE A 65 2.44 9.50 -5.13
N ALA A 66 1.35 8.92 -5.58
CA ALA A 66 0.02 9.14 -4.99
C ALA A 66 -0.02 8.74 -3.51
N ALA A 67 0.60 7.61 -3.16
CA ALA A 67 0.59 7.07 -1.81
C ALA A 67 1.39 7.90 -0.79
N VAL A 68 2.37 8.71 -1.23
CA VAL A 68 3.26 9.46 -0.33
C VAL A 68 3.09 10.98 -0.42
N ASN A 69 2.26 11.49 -1.32
CA ASN A 69 2.06 12.93 -1.51
C ASN A 69 0.69 13.41 -1.00
N HIS A 70 0.48 13.25 0.30
CA HIS A 70 -0.68 13.78 1.02
C HIS A 70 -0.23 14.21 2.44
N ALA A 71 -1.08 14.94 3.14
CA ALA A 71 -0.74 15.51 4.45
C ALA A 71 -0.81 14.51 5.63
N GLY A 72 -1.24 13.27 5.38
CA GLY A 72 -1.39 12.24 6.41
C GLY A 72 -0.12 11.42 6.65
N ASP A 73 -0.31 10.19 7.14
CA ASP A 73 0.72 9.21 7.45
C ASP A 73 1.26 8.55 6.17
N SER A 74 2.05 9.30 5.42
CA SER A 74 2.49 8.95 4.08
C SER A 74 3.54 7.82 4.03
N ASP A 75 4.32 7.61 5.07
CA ASP A 75 5.26 6.50 5.15
C ASP A 75 4.52 5.16 5.30
N SER A 76 3.50 5.10 6.14
CA SER A 76 2.66 3.91 6.27
C SER A 76 1.87 3.60 5.00
N THR A 77 1.23 4.60 4.38
CA THR A 77 0.48 4.40 3.13
C THR A 77 1.39 4.01 1.97
N GLY A 78 2.59 4.59 1.89
CA GLY A 78 3.60 4.20 0.92
C GLY A 78 4.08 2.76 1.11
N ALA A 79 4.38 2.36 2.35
CA ALA A 79 4.82 1.00 2.66
C ALA A 79 3.77 -0.06 2.26
N VAL A 80 2.51 0.14 2.61
CA VAL A 80 1.45 -0.83 2.28
C VAL A 80 1.15 -0.85 0.78
N THR A 81 1.16 0.31 0.11
CA THR A 81 1.03 0.37 -1.35
C THR A 81 2.15 -0.40 -2.05
N GLY A 82 3.40 -0.21 -1.61
CA GLY A 82 4.55 -0.96 -2.11
C GLY A 82 4.42 -2.47 -1.89
N ASN A 83 3.90 -2.90 -0.75
CA ASN A 83 3.63 -4.31 -0.47
C ASN A 83 2.59 -4.91 -1.44
N LEU A 84 1.49 -4.21 -1.67
CA LEU A 84 0.43 -4.67 -2.59
C LEU A 84 0.94 -4.76 -4.02
N LEU A 85 1.60 -3.72 -4.51
CA LEU A 85 2.17 -3.69 -5.86
C LEU A 85 3.27 -4.74 -6.02
N GLY A 86 4.19 -4.85 -5.08
CA GLY A 86 5.26 -5.83 -5.11
C GLY A 86 4.74 -7.27 -5.15
N ALA A 87 3.70 -7.57 -4.37
CA ALA A 87 3.03 -8.87 -4.41
C ALA A 87 2.36 -9.15 -5.77
N ALA A 88 1.79 -8.11 -6.39
CA ALA A 88 1.09 -8.24 -7.67
C ALA A 88 2.02 -8.39 -8.87
N ILE A 89 3.12 -7.61 -8.93
CA ILE A 89 3.99 -7.55 -10.10
C ILE A 89 5.31 -8.34 -9.95
N GLY A 90 5.68 -8.68 -8.73
CA GLY A 90 6.94 -9.36 -8.42
C GLY A 90 8.16 -8.43 -8.39
N TYR A 91 9.22 -8.88 -7.72
CA TYR A 91 10.44 -8.10 -7.49
C TYR A 91 11.07 -7.56 -8.78
N ASN A 92 11.15 -8.40 -9.82
CA ASN A 92 11.85 -8.02 -11.08
C ASN A 92 11.15 -6.88 -11.82
N ALA A 93 9.84 -6.71 -11.65
CA ALA A 93 9.06 -5.65 -12.29
C ALA A 93 9.08 -4.33 -11.49
N ILE A 94 9.58 -4.33 -10.26
CA ILE A 94 9.79 -3.10 -9.49
C ILE A 94 10.88 -2.27 -10.19
N PRO A 95 10.66 -0.97 -10.46
CA PRO A 95 11.66 -0.14 -11.12
C PRO A 95 12.98 -0.10 -10.36
N GLN A 96 14.10 -0.12 -11.10
CA GLN A 96 15.45 -0.21 -10.54
C GLN A 96 15.75 0.93 -9.55
N PHE A 97 15.18 2.10 -9.76
CA PHE A 97 15.30 3.25 -8.86
C PHE A 97 14.96 2.92 -7.40
N TYR A 98 13.94 2.10 -7.17
CA TYR A 98 13.51 1.71 -5.81
C TYR A 98 14.38 0.60 -5.19
N LYS A 99 15.24 -0.02 -5.98
CA LYS A 99 16.15 -1.09 -5.54
C LYS A 99 17.58 -0.60 -5.34
N ASN A 100 17.97 0.45 -6.07
CA ASN A 100 19.30 1.04 -5.94
C ASN A 100 19.46 1.69 -4.57
N ASP A 101 20.60 1.45 -3.95
CA ASP A 101 20.98 2.03 -2.67
C ASP A 101 19.97 1.75 -1.51
N LEU A 102 19.10 0.76 -1.68
CA LEU A 102 18.19 0.33 -0.62
C LEU A 102 18.99 -0.26 0.53
N GLU A 103 18.85 0.34 1.71
CA GLU A 103 19.47 -0.16 2.93
C GLU A 103 19.03 -1.60 3.20
N LEU A 104 19.99 -2.46 3.54
CA LEU A 104 19.76 -3.88 3.83
C LEU A 104 19.12 -4.68 2.68
N HIS A 105 19.28 -4.23 1.43
CA HIS A 105 18.68 -4.85 0.24
C HIS A 105 18.85 -6.38 0.23
N ASP A 106 20.07 -6.87 0.42
CA ASP A 106 20.35 -8.31 0.37
C ASP A 106 19.73 -9.08 1.53
N VAL A 107 19.67 -8.48 2.70
CA VAL A 107 19.00 -9.03 3.89
C VAL A 107 17.49 -9.14 3.64
N ILE A 108 16.89 -8.10 3.07
CA ILE A 108 15.46 -8.08 2.74
C ILE A 108 15.12 -9.20 1.75
N LEU A 109 15.89 -9.36 0.69
CA LEU A 109 15.69 -10.44 -0.29
C LEU A 109 15.86 -11.82 0.34
N HIS A 110 16.88 -11.99 1.18
CA HIS A 110 17.12 -13.24 1.86
C HIS A 110 15.96 -13.63 2.79
N VAL A 111 15.47 -12.70 3.59
CA VAL A 111 14.31 -12.92 4.45
C VAL A 111 13.05 -13.22 3.64
N ALA A 112 12.84 -12.53 2.53
CA ALA A 112 11.72 -12.79 1.63
C ALA A 112 11.78 -14.23 1.07
N ASP A 113 12.94 -14.68 0.64
CA ASP A 113 13.15 -16.04 0.15
C ASP A 113 12.90 -17.09 1.26
N ASP A 114 13.39 -16.84 2.46
CA ASP A 114 13.16 -17.72 3.61
C ASP A 114 11.68 -17.84 3.95
N LEU A 115 10.96 -16.73 3.95
CA LEU A 115 9.51 -16.72 4.17
C LEU A 115 8.76 -17.52 3.10
N TYR A 116 9.14 -17.35 1.84
CA TYR A 116 8.54 -18.07 0.73
C TYR A 116 8.82 -19.57 0.80
N LEU A 117 10.05 -19.96 1.11
CA LEU A 117 10.48 -21.36 1.18
C LEU A 117 10.11 -22.05 2.49
N GLY A 118 9.66 -21.32 3.49
CA GLY A 118 9.42 -21.84 4.84
C GLY A 118 10.68 -22.36 5.53
N LYS A 119 11.83 -21.74 5.26
CA LYS A 119 13.14 -22.10 5.80
C LYS A 119 13.77 -20.92 6.50
N THR A 120 14.64 -21.19 7.45
CA THR A 120 15.51 -20.21 8.06
C THR A 120 16.94 -20.50 7.66
N THR A 121 17.56 -19.62 6.89
CA THR A 121 18.95 -19.73 6.45
C THR A 121 19.88 -18.71 7.13
N LEU A 122 19.30 -17.79 7.91
CA LEU A 122 20.04 -16.90 8.79
C LEU A 122 20.48 -17.68 10.05
N GLN A 123 21.71 -18.15 10.02
CA GLN A 123 22.42 -18.63 11.20
C GLN A 123 23.43 -17.58 11.65
#